data_97092931c953ccded380f1d6114287f4
#
_entry.id   97092931c953ccded380f1d6114287f4
#
_cell.length_a   1.000
_cell.length_b   1.000
_cell.length_c   1.000
_cell.angle_alpha   90.00
_cell.angle_beta   90.00
_cell.angle_gamma   90.00
#
_symmetry.space_group_name_H-M   'P 1'
#
loop_
_entity.id
_entity.type
_entity.pdbx_description
1 polymer ?
#
loop_
_entity_poly.entity_id
_entity_poly.type
_entity_poly.pdbx_seq_one_letter_code
_entity_poly.pdbx_strand_id
1 'polypeptide(L)'
;MSVTAVKEYLQQWDKEKSVLEFPVSSATVELAAKAVGCEPARIAKTLSFKKDDGCVLVVAAGDARIKSSKFKAAFGTKASMMNPEETLAFTGHVVGGVCPFAITNQTVQVFLDVSLRRFETVFPACGSANSAIETTCDELFMMARAVDWVDVCSSWNGEEGFASITQKK
;
A
#
# COMPACT_ATOMS: atom_id res chain seq x y z
N MET A 1 -13.78 5.01 6.94
CA MET A 1 -13.97 3.57 6.69
C MET A 1 -13.43 2.79 7.85
N SER A 2 -13.84 1.59 8.04
CA SER A 2 -13.48 0.81 9.20
C SER A 2 -13.01 -0.59 8.79
N VAL A 3 -12.43 -1.32 9.73
CA VAL A 3 -12.04 -2.70 9.49
C VAL A 3 -13.28 -3.55 9.14
N THR A 4 -14.44 -3.21 9.68
CA THR A 4 -15.68 -3.91 9.35
C THR A 4 -16.01 -3.79 7.86
N ALA A 5 -15.89 -2.58 7.32
CA ALA A 5 -16.16 -2.36 5.89
C ALA A 5 -15.17 -3.12 5.01
N VAL A 6 -13.89 -3.17 5.44
CA VAL A 6 -12.89 -3.90 4.69
C VAL A 6 -13.17 -5.41 4.75
N LYS A 7 -13.56 -5.93 5.92
CA LYS A 7 -13.93 -7.34 6.03
C LYS A 7 -15.10 -7.69 5.12
N GLU A 8 -16.13 -6.83 5.09
CA GLU A 8 -17.27 -7.05 4.20
C GLU A 8 -16.83 -7.08 2.74
N TYR A 9 -15.96 -6.16 2.36
CA TYR A 9 -15.43 -6.10 1.01
C TYR A 9 -14.66 -7.40 0.66
N LEU A 10 -13.86 -7.90 1.60
CA LEU A 10 -13.02 -9.07 1.36
C LEU A 10 -13.81 -10.38 1.33
N GLN A 11 -15.08 -10.37 1.73
CA GLN A 11 -15.93 -11.57 1.69
C GLN A 11 -16.05 -12.14 0.27
N GLN A 12 -15.97 -11.32 -0.74
CA GLN A 12 -16.10 -11.79 -2.12
C GLN A 12 -14.98 -12.75 -2.52
N TRP A 13 -13.86 -12.77 -1.75
CA TRP A 13 -12.77 -13.70 -1.98
C TRP A 13 -12.56 -14.64 -0.80
N ASP A 14 -13.51 -14.65 0.13
CA ASP A 14 -13.47 -15.53 1.30
C ASP A 14 -12.26 -15.22 2.19
N LYS A 15 -11.87 -13.94 2.26
CA LYS A 15 -10.67 -13.50 2.98
C LYS A 15 -10.98 -12.71 4.25
N GLU A 16 -12.26 -12.52 4.57
CA GLU A 16 -12.62 -11.70 5.73
C GLU A 16 -12.07 -12.25 7.05
N LYS A 17 -11.94 -13.58 7.13
CA LYS A 17 -11.44 -14.22 8.35
C LYS A 17 -9.93 -14.17 8.45
N SER A 18 -9.26 -13.80 7.38
CA SER A 18 -7.80 -13.67 7.37
C SER A 18 -7.34 -12.32 7.91
N VAL A 19 -8.26 -11.38 8.10
CA VAL A 19 -7.91 -10.07 8.64
C VAL A 19 -7.49 -10.22 10.10
N LEU A 20 -6.31 -9.69 10.42
CA LEU A 20 -5.75 -9.70 11.76
C LEU A 20 -6.05 -8.36 12.42
N GLU A 21 -6.51 -8.43 13.68
CA GLU A 21 -6.72 -7.23 14.48
C GLU A 21 -5.84 -7.31 15.71
N PHE A 22 -5.16 -6.23 16.03
CA PHE A 22 -4.15 -6.22 17.08
C PHE A 22 -4.61 -5.39 18.27
N PRO A 23 -4.15 -5.73 19.49
CA PRO A 23 -4.44 -4.90 20.67
C PRO A 23 -3.57 -3.62 20.72
N VAL A 24 -2.63 -3.48 19.79
CA VAL A 24 -1.70 -2.35 19.72
C VAL A 24 -1.81 -1.69 18.37
N SER A 25 -1.29 -0.46 18.27
CA SER A 25 -1.31 0.28 17.02
C SER A 25 -0.40 -0.34 15.96
N SER A 26 -0.86 -0.33 14.71
CA SER A 26 -0.06 -0.68 13.55
C SER A 26 -0.06 0.47 12.54
N ALA A 27 -0.14 1.70 13.04
CA ALA A 27 -0.34 2.89 12.20
C ALA A 27 0.90 3.29 11.39
N THR A 28 2.09 2.83 11.76
CA THR A 28 3.32 3.08 11.00
C THR A 28 3.89 1.77 10.54
N VAL A 29 4.83 1.83 9.56
CA VAL A 29 5.49 0.62 9.07
C VAL A 29 6.14 -0.15 10.23
N GLU A 30 6.85 0.56 11.10
CA GLU A 30 7.55 -0.08 12.21
C GLU A 30 6.60 -0.72 13.21
N LEU A 31 5.52 -0.01 13.55
CA LEU A 31 4.52 -0.55 14.47
C LEU A 31 3.80 -1.73 13.86
N ALA A 32 3.46 -1.65 12.57
CA ALA A 32 2.78 -2.74 11.87
C ALA A 32 3.68 -3.98 11.82
N ALA A 33 4.95 -3.80 11.51
CA ALA A 33 5.90 -4.91 11.45
C ALA A 33 6.02 -5.60 12.81
N LYS A 34 6.04 -4.82 13.88
CA LYS A 34 6.12 -5.34 15.23
C LYS A 34 4.85 -6.10 15.61
N ALA A 35 3.68 -5.54 15.28
CA ALA A 35 2.40 -6.16 15.61
C ALA A 35 2.22 -7.49 14.88
N VAL A 36 2.64 -7.56 13.64
CA VAL A 36 2.52 -8.77 12.82
C VAL A 36 3.64 -9.78 13.11
N GLY A 37 4.82 -9.28 13.51
CA GLY A 37 5.97 -10.15 13.75
C GLY A 37 6.79 -10.41 12.48
N CYS A 38 6.89 -9.42 11.59
CA CYS A 38 7.67 -9.55 10.36
C CYS A 38 8.65 -8.40 10.24
N GLU A 39 9.51 -8.46 9.24
CA GLU A 39 10.43 -7.36 8.95
C GLU A 39 9.66 -6.20 8.31
N PRO A 40 10.09 -4.95 8.55
CA PRO A 40 9.38 -3.78 8.03
C PRO A 40 9.18 -3.78 6.50
N ALA A 41 10.12 -4.38 5.76
CA ALA A 41 10.03 -4.40 4.30
C ALA A 41 8.80 -5.17 3.80
N ARG A 42 8.26 -6.09 4.59
CA ARG A 42 7.10 -6.88 4.20
C ARG A 42 5.76 -6.18 4.46
N ILE A 43 5.79 -5.05 5.12
CA ILE A 43 4.59 -4.24 5.26
C ILE A 43 4.30 -3.59 3.90
N ALA A 44 3.06 -3.66 3.47
CA ALA A 44 2.64 -3.05 2.22
C ALA A 44 1.93 -1.74 2.55
N LYS A 45 2.67 -0.63 2.48
CA LYS A 45 2.13 0.68 2.82
C LYS A 45 1.42 1.29 1.60
N THR A 46 0.32 1.98 1.85
CA THR A 46 -0.47 2.62 0.80
C THR A 46 -0.30 4.13 0.90
N LEU A 47 0.16 4.73 -0.19
CA LEU A 47 0.41 6.17 -0.27
C LEU A 47 -0.55 6.79 -1.28
N SER A 48 -1.11 7.95 -0.93
CA SER A 48 -2.11 8.60 -1.78
C SER A 48 -1.56 9.86 -2.41
N PHE A 49 -1.77 10.00 -3.71
CA PHE A 49 -1.25 11.12 -4.49
C PHE A 49 -2.36 11.76 -5.32
N LYS A 50 -2.22 13.04 -5.54
CA LYS A 50 -3.11 13.78 -6.43
C LYS A 50 -2.73 13.50 -7.86
N LYS A 51 -3.72 13.29 -8.70
CA LYS A 51 -3.49 13.18 -10.14
C LYS A 51 -4.74 13.66 -10.87
N ASP A 52 -4.60 14.72 -11.65
CA ASP A 52 -5.73 15.35 -12.32
C ASP A 52 -6.80 15.70 -11.27
N ASP A 53 -8.03 15.28 -11.47
CA ASP A 53 -9.09 15.52 -10.50
C ASP A 53 -9.34 14.31 -9.60
N GLY A 54 -8.43 13.35 -9.61
CA GLY A 54 -8.62 12.10 -8.89
C GLY A 54 -7.47 11.80 -7.96
N CYS A 55 -7.34 10.51 -7.64
CA CYS A 55 -6.36 10.01 -6.70
C CYS A 55 -5.67 8.77 -7.25
N VAL A 56 -4.35 8.72 -7.06
CA VAL A 56 -3.57 7.52 -7.33
C VAL A 56 -3.09 6.98 -6.00
N LEU A 57 -3.37 5.71 -5.75
CA LEU A 57 -2.80 5.01 -4.61
C LEU A 57 -1.65 4.15 -5.11
N VAL A 58 -0.51 4.26 -4.44
CA VAL A 58 0.64 3.40 -4.70
C VAL A 58 0.86 2.55 -3.46
N VAL A 59 0.81 1.23 -3.63
CA VAL A 59 1.10 0.29 -2.54
C VAL A 59 2.55 -0.16 -2.72
N ALA A 60 3.37 0.09 -1.73
CA ALA A 60 4.80 -0.16 -1.82
C ALA A 60 5.31 -0.86 -0.56
N ALA A 61 6.45 -1.53 -0.68
CA ALA A 61 7.09 -2.19 0.46
C ALA A 61 7.51 -1.15 1.51
N GLY A 62 7.53 -1.59 2.77
CA GLY A 62 7.79 -0.68 3.89
C GLY A 62 9.13 0.03 3.84
N ASP A 63 10.14 -0.60 3.22
CA ASP A 63 11.47 0.00 3.10
C ASP A 63 11.67 0.79 1.81
N ALA A 64 10.67 0.82 0.95
CA ALA A 64 10.76 1.55 -0.32
C ALA A 64 10.35 3.00 -0.13
N ARG A 65 10.94 3.88 -0.91
CA ARG A 65 10.63 5.32 -0.88
C ARG A 65 10.31 5.80 -2.28
N ILE A 66 9.30 6.65 -2.39
CA ILE A 66 8.95 7.23 -3.67
C ILE A 66 10.14 8.03 -4.22
N LYS A 67 10.51 7.74 -5.45
CA LYS A 67 11.53 8.52 -6.16
C LYS A 67 10.84 9.42 -7.16
N SER A 68 11.01 10.73 -6.99
CA SER A 68 10.27 11.73 -7.77
C SER A 68 10.40 11.54 -9.28
N SER A 69 11.61 11.24 -9.76
CA SER A 69 11.83 11.07 -11.20
C SER A 69 11.12 9.84 -11.74
N LYS A 70 11.10 8.76 -10.97
CA LYS A 70 10.39 7.55 -11.37
C LYS A 70 8.88 7.75 -11.36
N PHE A 71 8.39 8.45 -10.34
CA PHE A 71 6.96 8.75 -10.26
C PHE A 71 6.52 9.58 -11.46
N LYS A 72 7.27 10.62 -11.79
CA LYS A 72 6.94 11.48 -12.92
C LYS A 72 6.98 10.69 -14.24
N ALA A 73 7.95 9.80 -14.39
CA ALA A 73 8.04 8.98 -15.59
C ALA A 73 6.84 8.05 -15.74
N ALA A 74 6.36 7.50 -14.62
CA ALA A 74 5.23 6.56 -14.65
C ALA A 74 3.88 7.25 -14.82
N PHE A 75 3.68 8.39 -14.17
CA PHE A 75 2.36 9.02 -14.11
C PHE A 75 2.26 10.34 -14.86
N GLY A 76 3.36 10.84 -15.39
CA GLY A 76 3.34 12.06 -16.20
C GLY A 76 3.18 13.34 -15.38
N THR A 77 3.20 13.25 -14.07
CA THR A 77 3.06 14.39 -13.18
C THR A 77 3.92 14.20 -11.96
N LYS A 78 4.26 15.28 -11.32
CA LYS A 78 5.08 15.27 -10.12
C LYS A 78 4.31 14.64 -8.96
N ALA A 79 5.03 13.91 -8.09
CA ALA A 79 4.41 13.30 -6.91
C ALA A 79 3.95 14.39 -5.95
N SER A 80 2.66 14.38 -5.63
CA SER A 80 2.07 15.34 -4.70
C SER A 80 1.13 14.58 -3.80
N MET A 81 1.57 14.33 -2.56
CA MET A 81 0.79 13.54 -1.61
C MET A 81 -0.45 14.29 -1.16
N MET A 82 -1.51 13.55 -0.98
CA MET A 82 -2.74 14.10 -0.41
C MET A 82 -2.57 14.30 1.09
N ASN A 83 -3.25 15.33 1.61
CA ASN A 83 -3.32 15.52 3.05
C ASN A 83 -4.34 14.53 3.66
N PRO A 84 -4.42 14.42 5.00
CA PRO A 84 -5.35 13.46 5.62
C PRO A 84 -6.81 13.67 5.23
N GLU A 85 -7.26 14.90 5.07
CA GLU A 85 -8.63 15.18 4.68
C GLU A 85 -8.94 14.71 3.27
N GLU A 86 -8.02 14.98 2.35
CA GLU A 86 -8.17 14.53 0.97
C GLU A 86 -8.14 13.02 0.89
N THR A 87 -7.23 12.39 1.63
CA THR A 87 -7.12 10.94 1.66
C THR A 87 -8.42 10.31 2.12
N LEU A 88 -9.01 10.83 3.19
CA LEU A 88 -10.29 10.34 3.70
C LEU A 88 -11.40 10.54 2.67
N ALA A 89 -11.45 11.71 2.05
CA ALA A 89 -12.50 12.01 1.07
C ALA A 89 -12.46 11.07 -0.12
N PHE A 90 -11.27 10.74 -0.61
CA PHE A 90 -11.13 9.89 -1.79
C PHE A 90 -11.21 8.41 -1.45
N THR A 91 -10.57 7.96 -0.37
CA THR A 91 -10.43 6.53 -0.09
C THR A 91 -11.41 6.00 0.95
N GLY A 92 -11.97 6.88 1.78
CA GLY A 92 -12.80 6.46 2.90
C GLY A 92 -11.99 5.98 4.09
N HIS A 93 -10.66 6.07 4.04
CA HIS A 93 -9.79 5.59 5.11
C HIS A 93 -9.06 6.75 5.78
N VAL A 94 -8.89 6.65 7.10
CA VAL A 94 -8.10 7.63 7.85
C VAL A 94 -6.62 7.25 7.78
N VAL A 95 -5.75 8.25 7.89
CA VAL A 95 -4.31 8.02 7.91
C VAL A 95 -3.97 7.07 9.06
N GLY A 96 -3.11 6.10 8.79
CA GLY A 96 -2.79 5.02 9.72
C GLY A 96 -3.50 3.73 9.37
N GLY A 97 -4.65 3.83 8.69
CA GLY A 97 -5.40 2.65 8.25
C GLY A 97 -5.66 2.62 6.76
N VAL A 98 -5.02 3.53 6.00
CA VAL A 98 -5.22 3.60 4.55
C VAL A 98 -4.78 2.29 3.91
N CYS A 99 -5.64 1.76 3.05
CA CYS A 99 -5.38 0.51 2.34
C CYS A 99 -6.10 0.58 1.00
N PRO A 100 -5.80 -0.32 0.07
CA PRO A 100 -6.44 -0.26 -1.25
C PRO A 100 -7.77 -0.99 -1.34
N PHE A 101 -8.36 -1.34 -0.20
CA PHE A 101 -9.59 -2.15 -0.18
C PHE A 101 -10.81 -1.29 0.12
N ALA A 102 -11.97 -1.75 -0.37
CA ALA A 102 -13.28 -1.15 -0.07
C ALA A 102 -13.40 0.30 -0.51
N ILE A 103 -12.72 0.66 -1.60
CA ILE A 103 -12.76 2.01 -2.13
C ILE A 103 -13.89 2.09 -3.15
N THR A 104 -14.80 3.04 -2.95
CA THR A 104 -15.96 3.19 -3.82
C THR A 104 -15.84 4.33 -4.82
N ASN A 105 -14.91 5.26 -4.59
CA ASN A 105 -14.71 6.39 -5.48
C ASN A 105 -13.99 5.93 -6.75
N GLN A 106 -14.67 6.03 -7.88
CA GLN A 106 -14.16 5.49 -9.14
C GLN A 106 -13.03 6.31 -9.75
N THR A 107 -12.74 7.49 -9.21
CA THR A 107 -11.60 8.27 -9.67
C THR A 107 -10.31 7.85 -8.98
N VAL A 108 -10.37 6.92 -8.03
CA VAL A 108 -9.18 6.38 -7.36
C VAL A 108 -8.66 5.20 -8.16
N GLN A 109 -7.39 5.28 -8.54
CA GLN A 109 -6.71 4.19 -9.24
C GLN A 109 -5.62 3.63 -8.36
N VAL A 110 -5.52 2.31 -8.28
CA VAL A 110 -4.55 1.63 -7.42
C VAL A 110 -3.45 1.02 -8.28
N PHE A 111 -2.20 1.28 -7.88
CA PHE A 111 -1.03 0.70 -8.53
C PHE A 111 -0.17 0.03 -7.46
N LEU A 112 0.44 -1.10 -7.80
CA LEU A 112 1.34 -1.81 -6.89
C LEU A 112 2.77 -1.59 -7.35
N ASP A 113 3.66 -1.25 -6.41
CA ASP A 113 5.06 -1.04 -6.74
C ASP A 113 5.82 -2.37 -6.75
N VAL A 114 6.75 -2.50 -7.67
CA VAL A 114 7.51 -3.74 -7.85
C VAL A 114 8.35 -4.12 -6.64
N SER A 115 8.58 -3.19 -5.70
CA SER A 115 9.31 -3.52 -4.47
C SER A 115 8.62 -4.62 -3.67
N LEU A 116 7.29 -4.77 -3.82
CA LEU A 116 6.54 -5.82 -3.13
C LEU A 116 6.87 -7.22 -3.65
N ARG A 117 7.31 -7.31 -4.88
CA ARG A 117 7.49 -8.60 -5.55
C ARG A 117 8.70 -9.39 -5.06
N ARG A 118 9.48 -8.82 -4.15
CA ARG A 118 10.58 -9.53 -3.49
C ARG A 118 10.06 -10.61 -2.53
N PHE A 119 8.82 -10.50 -2.10
CA PHE A 119 8.30 -11.33 -1.02
C PHE A 119 7.17 -12.23 -1.50
N GLU A 120 7.09 -13.41 -0.89
CA GLU A 120 6.01 -14.35 -1.16
C GLU A 120 4.69 -13.78 -0.65
N THR A 121 4.71 -13.18 0.54
CA THR A 121 3.54 -12.52 1.11
C THR A 121 3.93 -11.18 1.72
N VAL A 122 2.96 -10.26 1.72
CA VAL A 122 3.11 -8.92 2.29
C VAL A 122 1.89 -8.62 3.16
N PHE A 123 1.97 -7.54 3.94
CA PHE A 123 0.95 -7.23 4.94
C PHE A 123 0.42 -5.81 4.76
N PRO A 124 -0.66 -5.62 3.96
CA PRO A 124 -1.35 -4.32 3.93
C PRO A 124 -2.27 -4.15 5.12
N ALA A 125 -2.56 -2.90 5.46
CA ALA A 125 -3.55 -2.55 6.48
C ALA A 125 -4.95 -2.91 5.99
N CYS A 126 -5.91 -2.92 6.89
CA CYS A 126 -7.29 -3.29 6.60
C CYS A 126 -8.30 -2.26 7.10
N GLY A 127 -7.98 -0.98 6.95
CA GLY A 127 -8.95 0.10 7.19
C GLY A 127 -8.92 0.66 8.60
N SER A 128 -8.03 0.18 9.46
CA SER A 128 -7.88 0.72 10.80
C SER A 128 -6.40 0.76 11.16
N ALA A 129 -6.10 1.48 12.24
CA ALA A 129 -4.73 1.65 12.71
C ALA A 129 -4.25 0.46 13.55
N ASN A 130 -4.95 -0.67 13.52
CA ASN A 130 -4.58 -1.87 14.28
C ASN A 130 -5.00 -3.14 13.55
N SER A 131 -4.94 -3.15 12.22
CA SER A 131 -5.33 -4.32 11.44
C SER A 131 -4.41 -4.52 10.25
N ALA A 132 -4.33 -5.77 9.77
CA ALA A 132 -3.56 -6.12 8.59
C ALA A 132 -4.05 -7.47 8.08
N ILE A 133 -3.64 -7.81 6.86
CA ILE A 133 -3.90 -9.13 6.30
C ILE A 133 -2.62 -9.59 5.60
N GLU A 134 -2.33 -10.88 5.72
CA GLU A 134 -1.23 -11.47 4.96
C GLU A 134 -1.76 -11.90 3.60
N THR A 135 -1.11 -11.47 2.52
CA THR A 135 -1.58 -11.76 1.17
C THR A 135 -0.39 -11.93 0.22
N THR A 136 -0.57 -12.78 -0.78
CA THR A 136 0.41 -12.86 -1.87
C THR A 136 0.26 -11.63 -2.75
N CYS A 137 1.27 -11.37 -3.59
CA CYS A 137 1.19 -10.24 -4.53
C CYS A 137 0.05 -10.40 -5.52
N ASP A 138 -0.20 -11.62 -5.99
CA ASP A 138 -1.30 -11.88 -6.93
C ASP A 138 -2.66 -11.65 -6.26
N GLU A 139 -2.81 -12.11 -5.02
CA GLU A 139 -4.05 -11.86 -4.28
C GLU A 139 -4.25 -10.37 -4.03
N LEU A 140 -3.18 -9.69 -3.67
CA LEU A 140 -3.25 -8.24 -3.43
C LEU A 140 -3.68 -7.51 -4.69
N PHE A 141 -3.09 -7.86 -5.83
CA PHE A 141 -3.43 -7.24 -7.10
C PHE A 141 -4.93 -7.38 -7.39
N MET A 142 -5.45 -8.58 -7.19
CA MET A 142 -6.86 -8.87 -7.40
C MET A 142 -7.76 -8.14 -6.41
N MET A 143 -7.45 -8.24 -5.12
CA MET A 143 -8.29 -7.67 -4.07
C MET A 143 -8.25 -6.15 -4.05
N ALA A 144 -7.12 -5.56 -4.45
CA ALA A 144 -6.99 -4.12 -4.55
C ALA A 144 -7.59 -3.56 -5.83
N ARG A 145 -7.97 -4.42 -6.76
CA ARG A 145 -8.42 -4.02 -8.10
C ARG A 145 -7.39 -3.11 -8.73
N ALA A 146 -6.13 -3.54 -8.65
CA ALA A 146 -5.01 -2.74 -9.13
C ALA A 146 -5.04 -2.60 -10.64
N VAL A 147 -4.64 -1.41 -11.11
CA VAL A 147 -4.59 -1.14 -12.53
C VAL A 147 -3.36 -1.81 -13.15
N ASP A 148 -2.21 -1.71 -12.47
CA ASP A 148 -0.96 -2.25 -13.00
C ASP A 148 0.12 -2.19 -11.92
N TRP A 149 1.24 -2.82 -12.23
CA TRP A 149 2.48 -2.69 -11.46
C TRP A 149 3.25 -1.48 -11.96
N VAL A 150 3.94 -0.81 -11.04
CA VAL A 150 4.78 0.35 -11.37
C VAL A 150 6.13 0.24 -10.66
N ASP A 151 7.11 0.97 -11.17
CA ASP A 151 8.43 1.05 -10.55
C ASP A 151 8.68 2.53 -10.24
N VAL A 152 8.24 2.95 -9.05
CA VAL A 152 8.30 4.37 -8.68
C VAL A 152 9.07 4.60 -7.38
N CYS A 153 9.73 3.55 -6.86
CA CYS A 153 10.42 3.65 -5.57
C CYS A 153 11.90 3.34 -5.70
N SER A 154 12.65 3.80 -4.71
CA SER A 154 14.07 3.51 -4.55
C SER A 154 14.32 3.03 -3.12
N SER A 155 15.59 2.81 -2.79
CA SER A 155 16.08 2.45 -1.45
C SER A 155 15.81 1.01 -1.02
N TRP A 156 14.94 0.29 -1.70
CA TRP A 156 14.59 -1.07 -1.31
C TRP A 156 15.52 -2.13 -1.89
N ASN A 157 16.29 -1.78 -2.92
CA ASN A 157 17.18 -2.74 -3.59
C ASN A 157 18.64 -2.35 -3.49
N GLY A 158 18.97 -1.43 -2.60
CA GLY A 158 20.32 -0.96 -2.41
C GLY A 158 20.78 0.10 -3.39
N GLU A 159 19.91 0.57 -4.27
CA GLU A 159 20.25 1.56 -5.29
C GLU A 159 20.94 2.79 -4.70
N GLU A 160 20.38 3.27 -3.59
CA GLU A 160 20.92 4.47 -2.98
C GLU A 160 22.18 4.18 -2.21
N GLY A 161 22.30 2.97 -1.73
CA GLY A 161 23.50 2.58 -1.03
C GLY A 161 24.64 2.37 -1.98
N PHE A 162 24.32 1.92 -3.16
CA PHE A 162 25.27 1.77 -4.23
C PHE A 162 24.51 1.19 -5.38
N ALA A 163 24.92 1.27 -6.33
CA ALA A 163 24.25 0.80 -7.42
C ALA A 163 24.04 -0.65 -7.48
N SER A 164 24.07 -0.94 -7.00
CA SER A 164 23.81 -1.85 -7.32
C SER A 164 23.70 -2.74 -7.46
N ILE A 165 23.79 -2.97 -7.18
CA ILE A 165 23.68 -3.84 -7.20
C ILE A 165 22.95 -4.46 -7.84
N THR A 166 22.87 -4.44 -8.03
CA THR A 166 22.29 -4.79 -8.50
C THR A 166 21.61 -5.27 -8.97
N GLN A 167 21.37 -5.45 -8.92
CA GLN A 167 20.72 -5.83 -9.17
C GLN A 167 19.86 -6.23 -9.33
N LYS A 168 19.71 -6.34 -9.13
CA LYS A 168 18.90 -6.85 -8.98
C LYS A 168 17.76 -6.69 -9.11
N LYS A 169 17.05 -6.86 -9.37
CA LYS A 169 16.08 -6.73 -9.37
C LYS A 169 15.41 -7.07 -9.85
#